data_3255ea47d9c5899feefa3660c970be2f
#
_entry.id   3255ea47d9c5899feefa3660c970be2f
#
_cell.length_a   1.000
_cell.length_b   1.000
_cell.length_c   1.000
_cell.angle_alpha   90.00
_cell.angle_beta   90.00
_cell.angle_gamma   90.00
#
_symmetry.space_group_name_H-M   'P 1'
#
loop_
_entity.id
_entity.type
_entity.pdbx_description
1 polymer ?
#
loop_
_entity_poly.entity_id
_entity_poly.type
_entity_poly.pdbx_seq_one_letter_code
_entity_poly.pdbx_strand_id
1 'polypeptide(L)'
;ILTNELMPIESCCSLYSTANWYESETFDMYGIFFTNHVNLIRLLTDYGFEGYPLRKDFPLSGFVEVSYDFTRKRITNERVELNQEYRAFKFSSPWETLELN
;
A
#
# COMPACT_ATOMS: atom_id res chain seq x y z
N ILE A 1 -10.74 -17.33 -3.47
CA ILE A 1 -11.36 -17.19 -2.14
C ILE A 1 -11.88 -15.78 -1.96
N LEU A 2 -13.12 -15.67 -1.57
CA LEU A 2 -13.73 -14.38 -1.27
C LEU A 2 -13.71 -14.12 0.24
N THR A 3 -13.05 -13.04 0.63
CA THR A 3 -12.96 -12.62 2.03
C THR A 3 -13.34 -11.16 2.16
N ASN A 4 -13.69 -10.74 3.38
CA ASN A 4 -13.87 -9.33 3.68
C ASN A 4 -12.57 -8.74 4.26
N GLU A 5 -12.59 -7.44 4.60
CA GLU A 5 -11.41 -6.72 5.09
C GLU A 5 -10.85 -7.27 6.41
N LEU A 6 -11.68 -7.91 7.21
CA LEU A 6 -11.32 -8.35 8.56
C LEU A 6 -11.00 -9.84 8.66
N MET A 7 -11.28 -10.61 7.61
CA MET A 7 -11.06 -12.06 7.65
C MET A 7 -9.64 -12.42 7.25
N PRO A 8 -8.88 -13.11 8.13
CA PRO A 8 -7.57 -13.61 7.72
C PRO A 8 -7.69 -14.80 6.76
N ILE A 9 -6.64 -14.99 5.99
CA ILE A 9 -6.52 -16.10 5.02
C ILE A 9 -5.41 -17.03 5.51
N GLU A 10 -5.58 -18.32 5.28
CA GLU A 10 -4.55 -19.28 5.64
C GLU A 10 -3.33 -19.15 4.75
N SER A 11 -2.13 -19.18 5.34
CA SER A 11 -0.87 -19.05 4.64
C SER A 11 -0.54 -20.31 3.84
N CYS A 12 0.12 -20.11 2.69
CA CYS A 12 0.65 -21.20 1.86
C CYS A 12 2.13 -21.50 2.13
N CYS A 13 2.73 -20.93 3.17
CA CYS A 13 4.15 -21.12 3.46
C CYS A 13 4.53 -22.57 3.72
N SER A 14 3.60 -23.38 4.24
CA SER A 14 3.83 -24.80 4.47
C SER A 14 3.96 -25.61 3.19
N LEU A 15 3.33 -25.12 2.11
CA LEU A 15 3.34 -25.78 0.80
C LEU A 15 4.41 -25.20 -0.12
N TYR A 16 4.59 -23.88 -0.08
CA TYR A 16 5.50 -23.15 -0.95
C TYR A 16 6.34 -22.18 -0.13
N SER A 17 7.63 -22.42 -0.04
CA SER A 17 8.54 -21.57 0.74
C SER A 17 8.64 -20.14 0.19
N THR A 18 8.48 -19.98 -1.11
CA THR A 18 8.50 -18.66 -1.76
C THR A 18 7.30 -17.79 -1.39
N ALA A 19 6.22 -18.40 -0.90
CA ALA A 19 5.02 -17.67 -0.49
C ALA A 19 5.28 -16.71 0.67
N ASN A 20 6.31 -16.94 1.49
CA ASN A 20 6.63 -16.08 2.63
C ASN A 20 6.75 -14.60 2.22
N TRP A 21 7.56 -14.31 1.23
CA TRP A 21 7.77 -12.93 0.77
C TRP A 21 6.54 -12.36 0.09
N TYR A 22 5.87 -13.14 -0.75
CA TYR A 22 4.67 -12.68 -1.45
C TYR A 22 3.51 -12.39 -0.50
N GLU A 23 3.36 -13.18 0.52
CA GLU A 23 2.33 -12.94 1.54
C GLU A 23 2.66 -11.74 2.40
N SER A 24 3.95 -11.53 2.73
CA SER A 24 4.40 -10.33 3.44
C SER A 24 4.15 -9.07 2.62
N GLU A 25 4.39 -9.11 1.30
CA GLU A 25 4.08 -8.01 0.41
C GLU A 25 2.58 -7.73 0.37
N THR A 26 1.76 -8.76 0.25
CA THR A 26 0.30 -8.63 0.25
C THR A 26 -0.22 -8.04 1.56
N PHE A 27 0.31 -8.49 2.67
CA PHE A 27 -0.01 -7.92 3.98
C PHE A 27 0.38 -6.44 4.05
N ASP A 28 1.57 -6.10 3.61
CA ASP A 28 2.08 -4.74 3.68
C ASP A 28 1.28 -3.76 2.83
N MET A 29 0.97 -4.16 1.60
CA MET A 29 0.31 -3.27 0.64
C MET A 29 -1.21 -3.21 0.77
N TYR A 30 -1.85 -4.31 1.15
CA TYR A 30 -3.32 -4.38 1.20
C TYR A 30 -3.89 -4.57 2.60
N GLY A 31 -3.08 -4.97 3.57
CA GLY A 31 -3.57 -5.21 4.93
C GLY A 31 -4.28 -6.54 5.10
N ILE A 32 -3.96 -7.52 4.30
CA ILE A 32 -4.53 -8.87 4.41
C ILE A 32 -3.68 -9.69 5.38
N PHE A 33 -4.29 -10.20 6.44
CA PHE A 33 -3.59 -11.03 7.41
C PHE A 33 -3.61 -12.50 6.99
N PHE A 34 -2.49 -13.17 7.23
CA PHE A 34 -2.35 -14.59 6.94
C PHE A 34 -2.15 -15.36 8.24
N THR A 35 -2.99 -16.39 8.47
CA THR A 35 -2.85 -17.27 9.61
C THR A 35 -1.77 -18.31 9.35
N ASN A 36 -1.04 -18.71 10.39
CA ASN A 36 0.04 -19.71 10.31
C ASN A 36 1.21 -19.28 9.43
N HIS A 37 1.38 -17.98 9.22
CA HIS A 37 2.54 -17.45 8.52
C HIS A 37 3.76 -17.49 9.44
N VAL A 38 4.92 -17.85 8.89
CA VAL A 38 6.16 -18.00 9.67
C VAL A 38 6.58 -16.67 10.30
N ASN A 39 6.54 -15.58 9.53
CA ASN A 39 6.97 -14.27 10.00
C ASN A 39 6.30 -13.18 9.18
N LEU A 40 5.11 -12.77 9.59
CA LEU A 40 4.32 -11.76 8.88
C LEU A 40 4.74 -10.36 9.31
N ILE A 41 5.62 -9.75 8.52
CA ILE A 41 6.15 -8.41 8.78
C ILE A 41 6.01 -7.55 7.53
N ARG A 42 6.09 -6.24 7.72
CA ARG A 42 6.12 -5.32 6.60
C ARG A 42 7.44 -5.45 5.84
N LEU A 43 7.35 -5.54 4.51
CA LEU A 43 8.49 -5.79 3.64
C LEU A 43 8.96 -4.56 2.88
N LEU A 44 8.02 -3.81 2.30
CA LEU A 44 8.33 -2.74 1.36
C LEU A 44 8.16 -1.33 1.92
N THR A 45 7.33 -1.17 2.92
CA THR A 45 7.09 0.14 3.53
C THR A 45 8.13 0.46 4.61
N ASP A 46 8.27 1.74 4.92
CA ASP A 46 9.21 2.22 5.93
C ASP A 46 8.80 1.79 7.35
N TYR A 47 9.74 1.87 8.27
CA TYR A 47 9.49 1.56 9.69
C TYR A 47 8.45 2.50 10.27
N GLY A 48 7.50 1.93 11.00
CA GLY A 48 6.44 2.72 11.61
C GLY A 48 5.45 3.31 10.62
N PHE A 49 5.45 2.82 9.39
CA PHE A 49 4.52 3.27 8.36
C PHE A 49 3.09 2.88 8.74
N GLU A 50 2.17 3.83 8.68
CA GLU A 50 0.76 3.61 8.95
C GLU A 50 -0.04 3.55 7.66
N GLY A 51 -0.89 2.54 7.55
CA GLY A 51 -1.77 2.33 6.40
C GLY A 51 -1.24 1.30 5.42
N TYR A 52 -2.01 1.09 4.36
CA TYR A 52 -1.72 0.09 3.34
C TYR A 52 -1.80 0.75 1.96
N PRO A 53 -0.64 0.96 1.30
CA PRO A 53 -0.54 1.89 0.15
C PRO A 53 -1.36 1.54 -1.07
N LEU A 54 -1.66 0.26 -1.31
CA LEU A 54 -2.39 -0.14 -2.50
C LEU A 54 -3.91 -0.22 -2.31
N ARG A 55 -4.41 0.12 -1.12
CA ARG A 55 -5.85 0.25 -0.92
C ARG A 55 -6.38 1.48 -1.63
N LYS A 56 -7.64 1.39 -2.07
CA LYS A 56 -8.30 2.47 -2.83
C LYS A 56 -8.38 3.77 -2.06
N ASP A 57 -8.57 3.69 -0.75
CA ASP A 57 -8.73 4.85 0.13
C ASP A 57 -7.42 5.50 0.56
N PHE A 58 -6.29 4.97 0.10
CA PHE A 58 -4.97 5.53 0.43
C PHE A 58 -4.53 6.52 -0.66
N PRO A 59 -4.16 7.77 -0.30
CA PRO A 59 -3.70 8.75 -1.28
C PRO A 59 -2.38 8.35 -1.93
N LEU A 60 -2.16 8.79 -3.17
CA LEU A 60 -0.93 8.50 -3.91
C LEU A 60 0.33 8.94 -3.16
N SER A 61 0.30 10.14 -2.60
CA SER A 61 1.44 10.71 -1.86
C SER A 61 1.45 10.36 -0.37
N GLY A 62 0.42 9.65 0.12
CA GLY A 62 0.29 9.31 1.53
C GLY A 62 -0.12 10.48 2.39
N PHE A 63 -0.01 10.31 3.70
CA PHE A 63 -0.41 11.32 4.69
C PHE A 63 0.78 12.03 5.34
N VAL A 64 1.96 11.43 5.29
CA VAL A 64 3.14 11.89 5.99
C VAL A 64 4.29 12.08 5.01
N GLU A 65 4.98 13.18 5.13
CA GLU A 65 6.15 13.54 4.36
C GLU A 65 7.38 13.53 5.26
N VAL A 66 8.51 13.07 4.71
CA VAL A 66 9.79 13.08 5.42
C VAL A 66 10.65 14.18 4.84
N SER A 67 11.08 15.11 5.69
CA SER A 67 11.92 16.21 5.27
C SER A 67 13.04 16.47 6.28
N TYR A 68 14.10 17.15 5.82
CA TYR A 68 15.19 17.56 6.70
C TYR A 68 14.89 18.92 7.29
N ASP A 69 14.89 19.00 8.61
CA ASP A 69 14.70 20.26 9.32
C ASP A 69 16.07 20.89 9.63
N PHE A 70 16.36 21.99 8.96
CA PHE A 70 17.63 22.71 9.13
C PHE A 70 17.75 23.33 10.52
N THR A 71 16.65 23.74 11.13
CA THR A 71 16.65 24.35 12.44
C THR A 71 17.02 23.34 13.52
N ARG A 72 16.44 22.14 13.44
CA ARG A 72 16.68 21.06 14.39
C ARG A 72 17.82 20.12 13.97
N LYS A 73 18.33 20.28 12.76
CA LYS A 73 19.39 19.46 12.16
C LYS A 73 19.08 17.97 12.19
N ARG A 74 17.86 17.60 11.87
CA ARG A 74 17.40 16.21 11.83
C ARG A 74 16.29 16.00 10.82
N ILE A 75 16.06 14.73 10.48
CA ILE A 75 14.95 14.34 9.63
C ILE A 75 13.67 14.31 10.46
N THR A 76 12.63 14.97 9.97
CA THR A 76 11.34 15.02 10.65
C THR A 76 10.23 14.49 9.74
N ASN A 77 9.20 13.91 10.35
CA ASN A 77 7.99 13.49 9.67
C ASN A 77 6.96 14.61 9.81
N GLU A 78 6.50 15.12 8.69
CA GLU A 78 5.51 16.19 8.66
C GLU A 78 4.30 15.75 7.84
N ARG A 79 3.17 16.44 8.08
CA ARG A 79 1.97 16.22 7.29
C ARG A 79 2.22 16.63 5.85
N VAL A 80 1.74 15.82 4.90
CA VAL A 80 1.93 16.09 3.47
C VAL A 80 1.22 17.37 3.07
N GLU A 81 1.97 18.30 2.48
CA GLU A 81 1.46 19.51 1.86
C GLU A 81 2.02 19.58 0.44
N LEU A 82 1.15 19.42 -0.55
CA LEU A 82 1.54 19.44 -1.96
C LEU A 82 1.34 20.83 -2.53
N ASN A 83 2.35 21.33 -3.25
CA ASN A 83 2.25 22.60 -3.97
C ASN A 83 1.24 22.51 -5.12
N GLN A 84 1.03 21.31 -5.64
CA GLN A 84 0.09 21.04 -6.71
C GLN A 84 -0.69 19.78 -6.39
N GLU A 85 -2.01 19.87 -6.47
CA GLU A 85 -2.88 18.74 -6.24
C GLU A 85 -2.70 17.68 -7.32
N TYR A 86 -2.69 16.39 -6.89
CA TYR A 86 -2.63 15.28 -7.82
C TYR A 86 -3.88 15.26 -8.70
N ARG A 87 -3.65 15.21 -10.00
CA ARG A 87 -4.72 15.17 -11.00
C ARG A 87 -4.78 13.77 -11.61
N ALA A 88 -5.92 13.12 -11.47
CA ALA A 88 -6.17 11.84 -12.13
C ALA A 88 -6.70 12.13 -13.53
N PHE A 89 -5.86 11.91 -14.55
CA PHE A 89 -6.27 12.08 -15.93
C PHE A 89 -6.82 10.77 -16.48
N LYS A 90 -8.01 10.86 -17.07
CA LYS A 90 -8.57 9.74 -17.82
C LYS A 90 -8.24 9.98 -19.30
N PHE A 91 -7.45 9.08 -19.86
CA PHE A 91 -7.03 9.17 -21.25
C PHE A 91 -7.97 8.41 -22.20
N SER A 92 -9.16 8.05 -21.73
CA SER A 92 -10.14 7.42 -22.58
C SER A 92 -10.74 8.42 -23.58
N SER A 93 -10.72 8.05 -24.86
CA SER A 93 -11.38 8.83 -25.90
C SER A 93 -12.91 8.64 -25.79
N PRO A 94 -13.72 9.71 -26.00
CA PRO A 94 -15.17 9.56 -26.07
C PRO A 94 -15.63 8.55 -27.13
N TRP A 95 -14.81 8.36 -28.16
CA TRP A 95 -15.09 7.42 -29.24
C TRP A 95 -14.85 5.97 -28.84
N GLU A 96 -13.92 5.72 -27.90
CA GLU A 96 -13.64 4.38 -27.41
C GLU A 96 -14.81 3.78 -26.65
N THR A 97 -15.57 4.59 -25.95
CA THR A 97 -16.75 4.11 -25.23
C THR A 97 -17.83 3.59 -26.15
N LEU A 98 -17.87 4.06 -27.40
CA LEU A 98 -18.80 3.57 -28.43
C LEU A 98 -18.35 2.23 -29.00
N GLU A 99 -17.07 1.97 -29.06
CA GLU A 99 -16.50 0.73 -29.58
C GLU A 99 -16.69 -0.44 -28.61
N LEU A 100 -16.76 -0.17 -27.32
CA LEU A 100 -16.96 -1.17 -26.29
C LEU A 100 -18.39 -1.70 -26.20
N ASN A 101 -19.30 -1.11 -26.91
CA ASN A 101 -20.70 -1.55 -27.00
C ASN A 101 -20.91 -2.40 -28.25
#